data_b5403ff4625c416c342fab92eab6411b
#
_entry.id   b5403ff4625c416c342fab92eab6411b
#
_cell.length_a   1.000
_cell.length_b   1.000
_cell.length_c   1.000
_cell.angle_alpha   90.00
_cell.angle_beta   90.00
_cell.angle_gamma   90.00
#
_symmetry.space_group_name_H-M   'P 1'
#
loop_
_entity.id
_entity.type
_entity.pdbx_description
1 polymer ?
#
loop_
_entity_poly.entity_id
_entity_poly.type
_entity_poly.pdbx_seq_one_letter_code
_entity_poly.pdbx_strand_id
1 'polypeptide(L)'
;MIRFIHAIFVLAFLTANCYANSSVSVVDFGASETGKSVAEKLRAQFRTAGDFLVADADLTRSAAMGVGYAGSLNLTLDEARDLGAALASDFYVLGDTRVLRRSSFEKPVYFEAYCTVFLVSSRTGRLLTWSRPSFNNAEPGKAYGLLLQNLADLSHSLIIAMRRATEDERLERTVIPTSPAPLIEAAPDDEKVAAAQGMRLPRPFKRLRPEYPDSAALADAEATVDVAAEIGADGEVGDVQIVRWAGFGLDQATVATVKQMHFFPALKNGTAIPMRVLLRYNFRKPPKD
;
A
#
# COMPACT_ATOMS: atom_id res chain seq x y z
N MET A 1 34.72 -55.47 42.90
CA MET A 1 33.36 -54.89 42.79
C MET A 1 33.53 -53.41 42.46
N ILE A 2 33.56 -53.07 41.14
CA ILE A 2 33.79 -51.71 40.64
C ILE A 2 32.48 -51.23 40.09
N ARG A 3 31.92 -50.19 40.76
CA ARG A 3 30.63 -49.50 40.29
C ARG A 3 31.03 -48.45 39.28
N PHE A 4 30.58 -48.64 38.01
CA PHE A 4 30.61 -47.62 36.97
C PHE A 4 29.41 -46.66 37.19
N ILE A 5 29.68 -45.37 37.46
CA ILE A 5 28.71 -44.30 37.49
C ILE A 5 28.67 -43.72 36.07
N HIS A 6 27.53 -43.93 35.33
CA HIS A 6 27.29 -43.28 34.05
C HIS A 6 26.72 -41.90 34.34
N ALA A 7 27.52 -40.86 34.09
CA ALA A 7 27.04 -39.48 34.08
C ALA A 7 26.37 -39.21 32.73
N ILE A 8 25.06 -39.08 32.73
CA ILE A 8 24.27 -38.65 31.56
C ILE A 8 24.41 -37.13 31.49
N PHE A 9 25.18 -36.64 30.51
CA PHE A 9 25.23 -35.22 30.16
C PHE A 9 24.00 -34.89 29.29
N VAL A 10 22.99 -34.28 29.89
CA VAL A 10 21.85 -33.71 29.16
C VAL A 10 22.30 -32.37 28.55
N LEU A 11 22.64 -32.42 27.27
CA LEU A 11 22.96 -31.23 26.48
C LEU A 11 21.63 -30.52 26.16
N ALA A 12 21.22 -29.52 26.96
CA ALA A 12 20.09 -28.66 26.65
C ALA A 12 20.48 -27.78 25.46
N PHE A 13 20.00 -28.13 24.27
CA PHE A 13 20.02 -27.23 23.13
C PHE A 13 19.04 -26.08 23.42
N LEU A 14 19.57 -24.96 23.90
CA LEU A 14 18.89 -23.65 23.82
C LEU A 14 18.81 -23.28 22.31
N THR A 15 17.74 -23.67 21.69
CA THR A 15 17.37 -23.07 20.39
C THR A 15 17.00 -21.59 20.67
N ALA A 16 17.98 -20.71 20.60
CA ALA A 16 17.72 -19.30 20.47
C ALA A 16 16.92 -19.15 19.16
N ASN A 17 15.60 -18.99 19.29
CA ASN A 17 14.80 -18.49 18.18
C ASN A 17 15.32 -17.09 17.86
N CYS A 18 16.27 -17.00 16.94
CA CYS A 18 16.67 -15.76 16.34
C CYS A 18 15.49 -15.32 15.45
N TYR A 19 14.49 -14.69 16.07
CA TYR A 19 13.52 -13.94 15.30
C TYR A 19 14.33 -12.80 14.66
N ALA A 20 14.62 -12.95 13.37
CA ALA A 20 15.14 -11.84 12.60
C ALA A 20 14.12 -10.72 12.74
N ASN A 21 14.48 -9.64 13.43
CA ASN A 21 13.60 -8.49 13.55
C ASN A 21 13.32 -8.00 12.13
N SER A 22 12.03 -7.90 11.80
CA SER A 22 11.63 -7.31 10.51
C SER A 22 12.21 -5.90 10.38
N SER A 23 12.49 -5.52 9.14
CA SER A 23 13.15 -4.25 8.82
C SER A 23 12.20 -3.25 8.16
N VAL A 24 12.47 -1.96 8.37
CA VAL A 24 11.69 -0.87 7.78
C VAL A 24 12.60 0.22 7.21
N SER A 25 12.31 0.64 5.98
CA SER A 25 12.89 1.81 5.34
C SER A 25 11.92 2.98 5.38
N VAL A 26 12.40 4.18 5.64
CA VAL A 26 11.60 5.42 5.52
C VAL A 26 12.21 6.26 4.42
N VAL A 27 11.52 6.38 3.30
CA VAL A 27 11.92 7.25 2.19
C VAL A 27 11.66 8.70 2.57
N ASP A 28 12.45 9.65 2.06
CA ASP A 28 12.25 11.06 2.35
C ASP A 28 10.89 11.56 1.83
N PHE A 29 10.23 12.40 2.61
CA PHE A 29 8.89 12.91 2.31
C PHE A 29 8.93 14.15 1.41
N GLY A 30 9.43 13.94 0.19
CA GLY A 30 9.71 15.00 -0.78
C GLY A 30 11.10 15.61 -0.61
N ALA A 31 11.46 16.54 -1.51
CA ALA A 31 12.77 17.18 -1.54
C ALA A 31 12.94 18.32 -0.51
N SER A 32 11.85 18.75 0.15
CA SER A 32 11.87 19.86 1.09
C SER A 32 12.54 19.49 2.42
N GLU A 33 13.14 20.47 3.09
CA GLU A 33 13.72 20.26 4.43
C GLU A 33 12.67 19.82 5.46
N THR A 34 11.41 20.28 5.33
CA THR A 34 10.31 19.83 6.17
C THR A 34 10.01 18.34 5.96
N GLY A 35 10.03 17.87 4.72
CA GLY A 35 9.82 16.46 4.39
C GLY A 35 10.94 15.56 4.92
N LYS A 36 12.20 15.96 4.74
CA LYS A 36 13.35 15.24 5.29
C LYS A 36 13.29 15.17 6.82
N SER A 37 12.95 16.28 7.49
CA SER A 37 12.83 16.35 8.95
C SER A 37 11.71 15.43 9.49
N VAL A 38 10.57 15.35 8.82
CA VAL A 38 9.50 14.40 9.20
C VAL A 38 9.97 12.95 9.05
N ALA A 39 10.61 12.61 7.93
CA ALA A 39 11.12 11.26 7.69
C ALA A 39 12.18 10.88 8.75
N GLU A 40 13.12 11.78 9.07
CA GLU A 40 14.14 11.53 10.10
C GLU A 40 13.53 11.37 11.50
N LYS A 41 12.52 12.16 11.84
CA LYS A 41 11.82 12.01 13.11
C LYS A 41 11.09 10.67 13.21
N LEU A 42 10.48 10.19 12.14
CA LEU A 42 9.86 8.85 12.10
C LEU A 42 10.93 7.75 12.24
N ARG A 43 12.07 7.85 11.56
CA ARG A 43 13.20 6.93 11.74
C ARG A 43 13.67 6.87 13.19
N ALA A 44 13.82 8.03 13.81
CA ALA A 44 14.23 8.13 15.23
C ALA A 44 13.20 7.45 16.16
N GLN A 45 11.90 7.63 15.93
CA GLN A 45 10.85 6.99 16.70
C GLN A 45 10.82 5.48 16.52
N PHE A 46 10.97 4.97 15.31
CA PHE A 46 11.07 3.53 15.05
C PHE A 46 12.30 2.92 15.71
N ARG A 47 13.47 3.60 15.68
CA ARG A 47 14.68 3.16 16.41
C ARG A 47 14.45 3.11 17.92
N THR A 48 13.76 4.13 18.48
CA THR A 48 13.46 4.19 19.91
C THR A 48 12.50 3.09 20.35
N ALA A 49 11.51 2.76 19.52
CA ALA A 49 10.57 1.66 19.78
C ALA A 49 11.26 0.29 19.78
N GLY A 50 12.30 0.10 18.96
CA GLY A 50 13.12 -1.11 18.95
C GLY A 50 12.47 -2.36 18.33
N ASP A 51 11.28 -2.24 17.77
CA ASP A 51 10.52 -3.36 17.21
C ASP A 51 11.02 -3.81 15.84
N PHE A 52 11.61 -2.88 15.09
CA PHE A 52 12.06 -3.08 13.70
C PHE A 52 13.48 -2.56 13.51
N LEU A 53 14.23 -3.21 12.63
CA LEU A 53 15.51 -2.70 12.18
C LEU A 53 15.24 -1.54 11.20
N VAL A 54 15.69 -0.34 11.55
CA VAL A 54 15.50 0.85 10.72
C VAL A 54 16.67 1.03 9.77
N ALA A 55 16.40 1.00 8.48
CA ALA A 55 17.42 1.18 7.44
C ALA A 55 18.08 2.57 7.54
N ASP A 56 19.30 2.66 7.07
CA ASP A 56 20.04 3.92 6.97
C ASP A 56 19.39 4.86 5.95
N ALA A 57 19.37 6.17 6.25
CA ALA A 57 18.69 7.16 5.43
C ALA A 57 19.34 7.35 4.06
N ASP A 58 20.70 7.37 4.01
CA ASP A 58 21.43 7.61 2.77
C ASP A 58 21.39 6.37 1.87
N LEU A 59 21.48 5.17 2.47
CA LEU A 59 21.29 3.92 1.73
C LEU A 59 19.87 3.82 1.18
N THR A 60 18.86 4.16 1.97
CA THR A 60 17.45 4.18 1.54
C THR A 60 17.25 5.13 0.35
N ARG A 61 17.80 6.34 0.43
CA ARG A 61 17.73 7.33 -0.65
C ARG A 61 18.44 6.86 -1.91
N SER A 62 19.64 6.33 -1.76
CA SER A 62 20.44 5.84 -2.90
C SER A 62 19.76 4.66 -3.60
N ALA A 63 19.17 3.73 -2.83
CA ALA A 63 18.42 2.60 -3.35
C ALA A 63 17.17 3.04 -4.12
N ALA A 64 16.39 3.95 -3.55
CA ALA A 64 15.19 4.50 -4.22
C ALA A 64 15.54 5.22 -5.54
N MET A 65 16.61 6.03 -5.54
CA MET A 65 17.10 6.69 -6.75
C MET A 65 17.60 5.67 -7.79
N GLY A 66 18.25 4.61 -7.35
CA GLY A 66 18.80 3.56 -8.22
C GLY A 66 17.75 2.83 -9.05
N VAL A 67 16.51 2.72 -8.56
CA VAL A 67 15.36 2.15 -9.30
C VAL A 67 14.50 3.22 -9.97
N GLY A 68 14.96 4.47 -10.02
CA GLY A 68 14.25 5.56 -10.67
C GLY A 68 12.99 6.04 -9.92
N TYR A 69 12.88 5.79 -8.61
CA TYR A 69 11.76 6.28 -7.85
C TYR A 69 11.74 7.80 -7.76
N ALA A 70 10.72 8.42 -8.34
CA ALA A 70 10.56 9.88 -8.46
C ALA A 70 9.65 10.52 -7.40
N GLY A 71 9.31 9.79 -6.33
CA GLY A 71 8.45 10.31 -5.26
C GLY A 71 6.95 10.12 -5.48
N SER A 72 6.53 9.22 -6.39
CA SER A 72 5.13 8.89 -6.59
C SER A 72 4.52 8.22 -5.35
N LEU A 73 3.34 8.66 -4.95
CA LEU A 73 2.52 8.01 -3.91
C LEU A 73 1.39 7.16 -4.51
N ASN A 74 1.44 6.86 -5.81
CA ASN A 74 0.43 6.08 -6.51
C ASN A 74 1.12 5.02 -7.37
N LEU A 75 1.49 3.91 -6.75
CA LEU A 75 2.28 2.84 -7.33
C LEU A 75 1.41 1.65 -7.73
N THR A 76 1.81 0.94 -8.78
CA THR A 76 1.36 -0.43 -9.01
C THR A 76 1.99 -1.38 -7.99
N LEU A 77 1.42 -2.59 -7.86
CA LEU A 77 2.03 -3.62 -7.01
C LEU A 77 3.43 -4.00 -7.47
N ASP A 78 3.69 -3.99 -8.79
CA ASP A 78 5.00 -4.31 -9.35
C ASP A 78 6.00 -3.20 -9.04
N GLU A 79 5.68 -1.93 -9.33
CA GLU A 79 6.51 -0.78 -8.96
C GLU A 79 6.80 -0.75 -7.45
N ALA A 80 5.80 -1.09 -6.63
CA ALA A 80 5.95 -1.12 -5.19
C ALA A 80 6.85 -2.29 -4.72
N ARG A 81 6.77 -3.46 -5.36
CA ARG A 81 7.68 -4.59 -5.09
C ARG A 81 9.10 -4.32 -5.52
N ASP A 82 9.29 -3.72 -6.70
CA ASP A 82 10.61 -3.36 -7.21
C ASP A 82 11.31 -2.36 -6.29
N LEU A 83 10.57 -1.33 -5.85
CA LEU A 83 11.08 -0.38 -4.84
C LEU A 83 11.42 -1.09 -3.53
N GLY A 84 10.53 -1.94 -3.01
CA GLY A 84 10.74 -2.71 -1.78
C GLY A 84 11.97 -3.62 -1.87
N ALA A 85 12.17 -4.30 -3.00
CA ALA A 85 13.34 -5.14 -3.25
C ALA A 85 14.64 -4.32 -3.26
N ALA A 86 14.63 -3.14 -3.88
CA ALA A 86 15.78 -2.24 -3.89
C ALA A 86 16.12 -1.72 -2.49
N LEU A 87 15.10 -1.41 -1.68
CA LEU A 87 15.27 -0.95 -0.30
C LEU A 87 15.75 -2.05 0.65
N ALA A 88 15.69 -3.32 0.24
CA ALA A 88 16.10 -4.50 1.01
C ALA A 88 15.51 -4.51 2.44
N SER A 89 14.26 -4.10 2.60
CA SER A 89 13.53 -4.09 3.88
C SER A 89 12.18 -4.78 3.75
N ASP A 90 11.62 -5.29 4.86
CA ASP A 90 10.34 -5.98 4.84
C ASP A 90 9.18 -5.01 4.62
N PHE A 91 9.33 -3.80 5.15
CA PHE A 91 8.37 -2.71 5.00
C PHE A 91 9.06 -1.43 4.59
N TYR A 92 8.32 -0.55 3.95
CA TYR A 92 8.80 0.81 3.73
C TYR A 92 7.69 1.83 3.87
N VAL A 93 8.09 3.05 4.21
CA VAL A 93 7.21 4.20 4.39
C VAL A 93 7.52 5.21 3.31
N LEU A 94 6.49 5.61 2.56
CA LEU A 94 6.49 6.72 1.62
C LEU A 94 5.69 7.88 2.18
N GLY A 95 5.98 9.09 1.76
CA GLY A 95 5.19 10.23 2.19
C GLY A 95 5.47 11.53 1.45
N ASP A 96 4.63 12.52 1.74
CA ASP A 96 4.79 13.92 1.34
C ASP A 96 4.45 14.81 2.53
N THR A 97 5.19 15.91 2.69
CA THR A 97 4.96 16.87 3.78
C THR A 97 4.84 18.27 3.21
N ARG A 98 3.79 18.96 3.60
CA ARG A 98 3.56 20.35 3.17
C ARG A 98 3.09 21.24 4.31
N VAL A 99 3.44 22.50 4.18
CA VAL A 99 2.86 23.59 4.97
C VAL A 99 2.20 24.57 3.97
N LEU A 100 0.88 24.66 4.02
CA LEU A 100 0.09 25.44 3.08
C LEU A 100 -0.59 26.61 3.77
N ARG A 101 -0.59 27.77 3.12
CA ARG A 101 -1.41 28.91 3.49
C ARG A 101 -2.85 28.63 3.04
N ARG A 102 -3.78 28.72 3.97
CA ARG A 102 -5.21 28.48 3.75
C ARG A 102 -6.00 29.74 4.15
N SER A 103 -7.23 29.80 3.66
CA SER A 103 -8.24 30.77 4.12
C SER A 103 -9.60 30.12 4.11
N SER A 104 -10.47 30.51 5.04
CA SER A 104 -11.87 30.13 5.08
C SER A 104 -12.72 31.35 5.44
N PHE A 105 -14.04 31.20 5.37
CA PHE A 105 -14.96 32.27 5.79
C PHE A 105 -14.76 32.65 7.27
N GLU A 106 -14.50 31.68 8.13
CA GLU A 106 -14.32 31.90 9.57
C GLU A 106 -12.90 32.38 9.93
N LYS A 107 -11.89 31.98 9.14
CA LYS A 107 -10.47 32.28 9.38
C LYS A 107 -9.85 32.85 8.10
N PRO A 108 -9.64 34.18 8.03
CA PRO A 108 -9.14 34.82 6.81
C PRO A 108 -7.78 34.30 6.34
N VAL A 109 -6.87 33.97 7.27
CA VAL A 109 -5.58 33.33 6.97
C VAL A 109 -5.18 32.39 8.10
N TYR A 110 -4.82 31.17 7.74
CA TYR A 110 -4.15 30.21 8.63
C TYR A 110 -3.21 29.33 7.82
N PHE A 111 -2.36 28.57 8.51
CA PHE A 111 -1.45 27.62 7.90
C PHE A 111 -1.81 26.21 8.33
N GLU A 112 -1.92 25.32 7.36
CA GLU A 112 -2.10 23.90 7.53
C GLU A 112 -0.75 23.21 7.30
N ALA A 113 -0.22 22.51 8.31
CA ALA A 113 0.90 21.59 8.18
C ALA A 113 0.38 20.15 8.20
N TYR A 114 0.72 19.37 7.20
CA TYR A 114 0.36 17.95 7.14
C TYR A 114 1.49 17.10 6.58
N CYS A 115 1.46 15.81 6.91
CA CYS A 115 2.18 14.81 6.15
C CYS A 115 1.22 13.71 5.71
N THR A 116 1.34 13.27 4.47
CA THR A 116 0.69 12.07 3.97
C THR A 116 1.68 10.93 4.09
N VAL A 117 1.24 9.80 4.63
CA VAL A 117 2.10 8.65 4.93
C VAL A 117 1.44 7.39 4.40
N PHE A 118 2.22 6.58 3.70
CA PHE A 118 1.84 5.28 3.17
C PHE A 118 2.81 4.23 3.69
N LEU A 119 2.30 3.19 4.33
CA LEU A 119 3.06 2.02 4.75
C LEU A 119 2.82 0.90 3.76
N VAL A 120 3.87 0.35 3.20
CA VAL A 120 3.82 -0.66 2.14
C VAL A 120 4.61 -1.90 2.56
N SER A 121 4.08 -3.08 2.23
CA SER A 121 4.81 -4.34 2.33
C SER A 121 5.73 -4.49 1.11
N SER A 122 7.03 -4.65 1.33
CA SER A 122 8.00 -4.85 0.24
C SER A 122 7.73 -6.15 -0.52
N ARG A 123 7.34 -7.20 0.21
CA ARG A 123 7.09 -8.52 -0.36
C ARG A 123 5.90 -8.54 -1.32
N THR A 124 4.79 -7.92 -0.91
CA THR A 124 3.54 -7.99 -1.67
C THR A 124 3.30 -6.78 -2.56
N GLY A 125 3.99 -5.67 -2.32
CA GLY A 125 3.73 -4.36 -2.92
C GLY A 125 2.42 -3.72 -2.45
N ARG A 126 1.68 -4.36 -1.51
CA ARG A 126 0.38 -3.87 -1.03
C ARG A 126 0.55 -2.69 -0.10
N LEU A 127 -0.31 -1.70 -0.27
CA LEU A 127 -0.51 -0.64 0.71
C LEU A 127 -1.19 -1.24 1.95
N LEU A 128 -0.49 -1.24 3.09
CA LEU A 128 -0.99 -1.79 4.35
C LEU A 128 -1.89 -0.78 5.07
N THR A 129 -1.46 0.46 5.11
CA THR A 129 -2.24 1.57 5.68
C THR A 129 -1.74 2.91 5.15
N TRP A 130 -2.58 3.91 5.26
CA TRP A 130 -2.23 5.30 4.98
C TRP A 130 -2.77 6.21 6.09
N SER A 131 -2.17 7.39 6.23
CA SER A 131 -2.60 8.41 7.19
C SER A 131 -2.25 9.80 6.68
N ARG A 132 -3.02 10.80 7.08
CA ARG A 132 -2.74 12.21 6.79
C ARG A 132 -3.03 13.08 8.02
N PRO A 133 -2.17 13.03 9.05
CA PRO A 133 -2.27 13.98 10.16
C PRO A 133 -2.07 15.41 9.65
N SER A 134 -2.93 16.31 10.11
CA SER A 134 -2.98 17.71 9.70
C SER A 134 -3.23 18.60 10.90
N PHE A 135 -2.47 19.69 11.01
CA PHE A 135 -2.54 20.65 12.11
C PHE A 135 -2.56 22.07 11.59
N ASN A 136 -3.39 22.90 12.19
CA ASN A 136 -3.61 24.28 11.78
C ASN A 136 -3.12 25.25 12.83
N ASN A 137 -2.49 26.36 12.39
CA ASN A 137 -2.11 27.46 13.24
C ASN A 137 -2.08 28.79 12.45
N ALA A 138 -2.13 29.93 13.14
CA ALA A 138 -1.96 31.23 12.52
C ALA A 138 -0.54 31.46 11.95
N GLU A 139 0.44 30.73 12.47
CA GLU A 139 1.84 30.81 12.06
C GLU A 139 2.33 29.49 11.46
N PRO A 140 3.03 29.51 10.30
CA PRO A 140 3.46 28.29 9.62
C PRO A 140 4.38 27.42 10.47
N GLY A 141 5.32 28.03 11.20
CA GLY A 141 6.25 27.31 12.08
C GLY A 141 5.56 26.62 13.26
N LYS A 142 4.50 27.22 13.81
CA LYS A 142 3.71 26.62 14.89
C LYS A 142 2.86 25.45 14.36
N ALA A 143 2.23 25.59 13.19
CA ALA A 143 1.51 24.50 12.54
C ALA A 143 2.43 23.30 12.30
N TYR A 144 3.62 23.52 11.76
CA TYR A 144 4.63 22.50 11.56
C TYR A 144 5.14 21.90 12.86
N GLY A 145 5.37 22.70 13.89
CA GLY A 145 5.75 22.24 15.23
C GLY A 145 4.72 21.26 15.82
N LEU A 146 3.42 21.57 15.69
CA LEU A 146 2.33 20.68 16.09
C LEU A 146 2.36 19.35 15.31
N LEU A 147 2.59 19.38 14.01
CA LEU A 147 2.75 18.16 13.22
C LEU A 147 3.89 17.30 13.76
N LEU A 148 5.07 17.88 14.01
CA LEU A 148 6.22 17.16 14.53
C LEU A 148 5.97 16.57 15.93
N GLN A 149 5.24 17.26 16.80
CA GLN A 149 4.91 16.78 18.14
C GLN A 149 4.00 15.54 18.12
N ASN A 150 3.12 15.45 17.12
CA ASN A 150 2.14 14.36 17.00
C ASN A 150 2.61 13.19 16.13
N LEU A 151 3.86 13.17 15.66
CA LEU A 151 4.40 12.04 14.89
C LEU A 151 4.57 10.77 15.74
N ALA A 152 4.57 10.86 17.08
CA ALA A 152 4.65 9.70 17.96
C ALA A 152 3.43 8.78 17.81
N ASP A 153 2.21 9.35 17.79
CA ASP A 153 0.98 8.59 17.61
C ASP A 153 0.92 7.93 16.22
N LEU A 154 1.38 8.67 15.20
CA LEU A 154 1.52 8.12 13.85
C LEU A 154 2.49 6.94 13.83
N SER A 155 3.69 7.08 14.42
CA SER A 155 4.68 6.00 14.44
C SER A 155 4.16 4.76 15.15
N HIS A 156 3.45 4.94 16.27
CA HIS A 156 2.82 3.84 17.00
C HIS A 156 1.79 3.09 16.14
N SER A 157 0.94 3.82 15.43
CA SER A 157 -0.05 3.24 14.52
C SER A 157 0.61 2.45 13.37
N LEU A 158 1.71 2.95 12.81
CA LEU A 158 2.47 2.27 11.77
C LEU A 158 3.13 0.99 12.31
N ILE A 159 3.69 1.01 13.53
CA ILE A 159 4.27 -0.17 14.19
C ILE A 159 3.21 -1.27 14.38
N ILE A 160 2.02 -0.91 14.84
CA ILE A 160 0.90 -1.87 14.98
C ILE A 160 0.55 -2.48 13.62
N ALA A 161 0.47 -1.68 12.57
CA ALA A 161 0.16 -2.15 11.23
C ALA A 161 1.24 -3.10 10.69
N MET A 162 2.54 -2.79 10.89
CA MET A 162 3.65 -3.65 10.51
C MET A 162 3.64 -4.98 11.27
N ARG A 163 3.40 -4.97 12.59
CA ARG A 163 3.29 -6.20 13.38
C ARG A 163 2.16 -7.10 12.87
N ARG A 164 0.97 -6.53 12.60
CA ARG A 164 -0.15 -7.27 12.03
C ARG A 164 0.22 -7.86 10.67
N ALA A 165 0.79 -7.06 9.78
CA ALA A 165 1.20 -7.53 8.46
C ALA A 165 2.25 -8.64 8.52
N THR A 166 3.22 -8.56 9.45
CA THR A 166 4.21 -9.64 9.67
C THR A 166 3.52 -10.96 10.02
N GLU A 167 2.52 -10.93 10.90
CA GLU A 167 1.80 -12.12 11.29
C GLU A 167 0.89 -12.65 10.17
N ASP A 168 0.15 -11.77 9.49
CA ASP A 168 -0.71 -12.14 8.36
C ASP A 168 0.12 -12.79 7.24
N GLU A 169 1.27 -12.19 6.89
CA GLU A 169 2.17 -12.74 5.88
C GLU A 169 2.85 -14.05 6.30
N ARG A 170 3.08 -14.24 7.60
CA ARG A 170 3.56 -15.51 8.13
C ARG A 170 2.51 -16.60 7.96
N LEU A 171 1.25 -16.30 8.27
CA LEU A 171 0.13 -17.23 8.10
C LEU A 171 -0.10 -17.57 6.61
N GLU A 172 -0.06 -16.59 5.72
CA GLU A 172 -0.17 -16.82 4.27
C GLU A 172 0.87 -17.81 3.74
N ARG A 173 2.12 -17.77 4.26
CA ARG A 173 3.18 -18.72 3.87
C ARG A 173 2.94 -20.15 4.37
N THR A 174 2.19 -20.32 5.46
CA THR A 174 1.89 -21.65 6.03
C THR A 174 0.67 -22.33 5.42
N VAL A 175 -0.18 -21.56 4.70
CA VAL A 175 -1.33 -22.11 4.00
C VAL A 175 -0.85 -22.79 2.72
N ILE A 176 -0.82 -24.12 2.73
CA ILE A 176 -0.62 -24.93 1.53
C ILE A 176 -1.95 -24.95 0.80
N PRO A 177 -2.05 -24.47 -0.46
CA PRO A 177 -3.29 -24.54 -1.22
C PRO A 177 -3.73 -26.01 -1.36
N THR A 178 -4.88 -26.35 -0.84
CA THR A 178 -5.40 -27.75 -0.88
C THR A 178 -5.82 -28.16 -2.28
N SER A 179 -5.97 -27.20 -3.19
CA SER A 179 -6.26 -27.42 -4.61
C SER A 179 -5.70 -26.27 -5.44
N PRO A 180 -5.15 -26.54 -6.63
CA PRO A 180 -4.79 -25.44 -7.54
C PRO A 180 -6.04 -24.65 -7.88
N ALA A 181 -6.01 -23.34 -7.66
CA ALA A 181 -7.07 -22.46 -8.12
C ALA A 181 -7.23 -22.61 -9.64
N PRO A 182 -8.45 -22.61 -10.17
CA PRO A 182 -8.65 -22.67 -11.61
C PRO A 182 -7.89 -21.53 -12.28
N LEU A 183 -7.13 -21.86 -13.32
CA LEU A 183 -6.42 -20.85 -14.12
C LEU A 183 -7.46 -20.01 -14.86
N ILE A 184 -7.73 -18.81 -14.35
CA ILE A 184 -8.56 -17.83 -15.03
C ILE A 184 -7.69 -17.08 -16.03
N GLU A 185 -8.05 -17.16 -17.32
CA GLU A 185 -7.33 -16.51 -18.40
C GLU A 185 -7.38 -14.98 -18.25
N ALA A 186 -6.23 -14.31 -18.36
CA ALA A 186 -6.19 -12.85 -18.35
C ALA A 186 -6.69 -12.33 -19.72
N ALA A 187 -7.49 -11.26 -19.68
CA ALA A 187 -7.92 -10.60 -20.91
C ALA A 187 -6.72 -10.03 -21.66
N PRO A 188 -6.61 -10.26 -22.99
CA PRO A 188 -5.64 -9.55 -23.81
C PRO A 188 -5.84 -8.04 -23.74
N ASP A 189 -4.75 -7.28 -23.77
CA ASP A 189 -4.79 -5.81 -23.71
C ASP A 189 -5.42 -5.19 -24.96
N ASP A 190 -5.42 -5.91 -26.10
CA ASP A 190 -5.95 -5.45 -27.38
C ASP A 190 -7.15 -6.33 -27.81
N GLU A 191 -8.29 -5.68 -28.07
CA GLU A 191 -9.51 -6.33 -28.54
C GLU A 191 -9.30 -7.05 -29.90
N LYS A 192 -8.37 -6.56 -30.74
CA LYS A 192 -8.04 -7.23 -32.00
C LYS A 192 -7.28 -8.53 -31.79
N VAL A 193 -6.41 -8.57 -30.78
CA VAL A 193 -5.69 -9.80 -30.39
C VAL A 193 -6.69 -10.81 -29.84
N ALA A 194 -7.63 -10.39 -29.01
CA ALA A 194 -8.72 -11.23 -28.50
C ALA A 194 -9.55 -11.81 -29.67
N ALA A 195 -9.97 -10.97 -30.60
CA ALA A 195 -10.76 -11.41 -31.77
C ALA A 195 -10.01 -12.41 -32.66
N ALA A 196 -8.72 -12.23 -32.86
CA ALA A 196 -7.87 -13.17 -33.63
C ALA A 196 -7.76 -14.55 -32.95
N GLN A 197 -7.96 -14.61 -31.63
CA GLN A 197 -7.99 -15.83 -30.83
C GLN A 197 -9.42 -16.41 -30.67
N GLY A 198 -10.41 -15.90 -31.41
CA GLY A 198 -11.80 -16.28 -31.31
C GLY A 198 -12.46 -15.88 -29.99
N MET A 199 -11.89 -14.87 -29.30
CA MET A 199 -12.39 -14.39 -28.02
C MET A 199 -13.16 -13.08 -28.17
N ARG A 200 -14.21 -12.92 -27.37
CA ARG A 200 -14.89 -11.67 -27.11
C ARG A 200 -14.70 -11.32 -25.63
N LEU A 201 -14.14 -10.15 -25.35
CA LEU A 201 -13.86 -9.68 -23.99
C LEU A 201 -15.16 -9.39 -23.22
N PRO A 202 -15.13 -9.48 -21.87
CA PRO A 202 -16.27 -9.10 -21.05
C PRO A 202 -16.59 -7.62 -21.22
N ARG A 203 -17.88 -7.28 -21.18
CA ARG A 203 -18.35 -5.89 -21.26
C ARG A 203 -19.30 -5.60 -20.11
N PRO A 204 -19.13 -4.50 -19.36
CA PRO A 204 -20.06 -4.15 -18.30
C PRO A 204 -21.44 -3.79 -18.87
N PHE A 205 -22.52 -4.24 -18.23
CA PHE A 205 -23.88 -3.80 -18.57
C PHE A 205 -24.04 -2.31 -18.38
N LYS A 206 -23.47 -1.80 -17.27
CA LYS A 206 -23.41 -0.39 -16.92
C LYS A 206 -22.07 -0.11 -16.26
N ARG A 207 -21.37 0.92 -16.73
CA ARG A 207 -20.19 1.44 -16.02
C ARG A 207 -20.65 2.23 -14.80
N LEU A 208 -20.28 1.74 -13.62
CA LEU A 208 -20.44 2.47 -12.37
C LEU A 208 -19.20 3.32 -12.13
N ARG A 209 -19.40 4.46 -11.47
CA ARG A 209 -18.30 5.33 -11.01
C ARG A 209 -18.16 5.18 -9.51
N PRO A 210 -16.95 4.89 -8.99
CA PRO A 210 -16.73 4.93 -7.56
C PRO A 210 -17.01 6.30 -6.97
N GLU A 211 -17.53 6.30 -5.76
CA GLU A 211 -17.67 7.52 -4.97
C GLU A 211 -16.30 8.13 -4.69
N TYR A 212 -16.23 9.46 -4.65
CA TYR A 212 -15.03 10.17 -4.24
C TYR A 212 -15.12 10.44 -2.73
N PRO A 213 -14.33 9.71 -1.87
CA PRO A 213 -14.49 9.76 -0.42
C PRO A 213 -14.15 11.13 0.16
N ASP A 214 -14.74 11.47 1.32
CA ASP A 214 -14.42 12.69 2.06
C ASP A 214 -12.94 12.80 2.42
N SER A 215 -12.30 11.69 2.75
CA SER A 215 -10.86 11.63 3.03
C SER A 215 -10.01 12.03 1.82
N ALA A 216 -10.42 11.66 0.62
CA ALA A 216 -9.80 12.10 -0.62
C ALA A 216 -10.08 13.58 -0.91
N ALA A 217 -11.30 14.04 -0.62
CA ALA A 217 -11.71 15.44 -0.78
C ALA A 217 -10.90 16.37 0.15
N LEU A 218 -10.72 15.99 1.41
CA LEU A 218 -9.90 16.72 2.39
C LEU A 218 -8.42 16.79 1.99
N ALA A 219 -7.94 15.75 1.30
CA ALA A 219 -6.56 15.68 0.83
C ALA A 219 -6.35 16.31 -0.55
N ASP A 220 -7.41 16.75 -1.23
CA ASP A 220 -7.39 17.16 -2.64
C ASP A 220 -6.72 16.06 -3.51
N ALA A 221 -6.99 14.77 -3.25
CA ALA A 221 -6.26 13.66 -3.81
C ALA A 221 -6.63 13.39 -5.27
N GLU A 222 -5.65 13.42 -6.16
CA GLU A 222 -5.80 12.96 -7.54
C GLU A 222 -4.94 11.72 -7.74
N ALA A 223 -5.55 10.63 -8.18
CA ALA A 223 -4.86 9.35 -8.31
C ALA A 223 -5.58 8.40 -9.26
N THR A 224 -4.87 7.37 -9.68
CA THR A 224 -5.42 6.25 -10.46
C THR A 224 -5.49 5.02 -9.57
N VAL A 225 -6.63 4.33 -9.59
CA VAL A 225 -6.77 2.99 -9.00
C VAL A 225 -6.97 1.99 -10.13
N ASP A 226 -6.10 0.99 -10.19
CA ASP A 226 -6.26 -0.15 -11.09
C ASP A 226 -6.67 -1.38 -10.28
N VAL A 227 -7.67 -2.09 -10.75
CA VAL A 227 -8.11 -3.35 -10.14
C VAL A 227 -8.16 -4.46 -11.19
N ALA A 228 -7.71 -5.64 -10.80
CA ALA A 228 -7.95 -6.87 -11.55
C ALA A 228 -9.23 -7.52 -11.00
N ALA A 229 -10.22 -7.68 -11.84
CA ALA A 229 -11.51 -8.30 -11.49
C ALA A 229 -11.70 -9.62 -12.25
N GLU A 230 -12.13 -10.65 -11.56
CA GLU A 230 -12.51 -11.93 -12.16
C GLU A 230 -13.97 -11.89 -12.53
N ILE A 231 -14.27 -12.05 -13.81
CA ILE A 231 -15.62 -12.08 -14.34
C ILE A 231 -15.97 -13.55 -14.64
N GLY A 232 -16.98 -14.06 -13.98
CA GLY A 232 -17.46 -15.43 -14.18
C GLY A 232 -18.07 -15.66 -15.57
N ALA A 233 -18.26 -16.91 -15.93
CA ALA A 233 -18.97 -17.30 -17.14
C ALA A 233 -20.47 -16.88 -17.12
N ASP A 234 -21.01 -16.60 -15.94
CA ASP A 234 -22.33 -16.01 -15.71
C ASP A 234 -22.37 -14.48 -15.81
N GLY A 235 -21.19 -13.84 -15.89
CA GLY A 235 -21.04 -12.37 -15.93
C GLY A 235 -20.99 -11.72 -14.56
N GLU A 236 -21.00 -12.49 -13.47
CA GLU A 236 -20.87 -11.96 -12.11
C GLU A 236 -19.40 -11.69 -11.78
N VAL A 237 -19.18 -10.68 -10.90
CA VAL A 237 -17.84 -10.32 -10.43
C VAL A 237 -17.46 -11.17 -9.24
N GLY A 238 -16.41 -11.95 -9.39
CA GLY A 238 -15.79 -12.75 -8.33
C GLY A 238 -14.76 -11.97 -7.51
N ASP A 239 -13.50 -12.44 -7.53
CA ASP A 239 -12.43 -11.77 -6.81
C ASP A 239 -12.04 -10.44 -7.46
N VAL A 240 -11.72 -9.44 -6.62
CA VAL A 240 -11.28 -8.10 -7.05
C VAL A 240 -10.02 -7.73 -6.28
N GLN A 241 -8.92 -7.62 -6.98
CA GLN A 241 -7.61 -7.29 -6.42
C GLN A 241 -7.16 -5.90 -6.86
N ILE A 242 -6.64 -5.10 -5.91
CA ILE A 242 -5.98 -3.85 -6.23
C ILE A 242 -4.65 -4.17 -6.94
N VAL A 243 -4.40 -3.52 -8.08
CA VAL A 243 -3.14 -3.64 -8.85
C VAL A 243 -2.34 -2.34 -8.81
N ARG A 244 -3.03 -1.20 -8.70
CA ARG A 244 -2.45 0.11 -8.40
C ARG A 244 -3.28 0.73 -7.28
N TRP A 245 -2.64 1.02 -6.16
CA TRP A 245 -3.30 1.62 -5.00
C TRP A 245 -3.11 3.14 -4.98
N ALA A 246 -4.04 3.83 -4.35
CA ALA A 246 -4.04 5.28 -4.20
C ALA A 246 -4.13 5.75 -2.74
N GLY A 247 -4.68 4.94 -1.85
CA GLY A 247 -5.03 5.37 -0.49
C GLY A 247 -6.27 6.27 -0.46
N PHE A 248 -6.39 7.07 0.59
CA PHE A 248 -7.47 8.06 0.80
C PHE A 248 -8.89 7.48 0.68
N GLY A 249 -9.08 6.17 0.89
CA GLY A 249 -10.37 5.50 0.71
C GLY A 249 -10.76 5.22 -0.75
N LEU A 250 -9.96 5.67 -1.72
CA LEU A 250 -10.22 5.49 -3.16
C LEU A 250 -10.18 4.02 -3.57
N ASP A 251 -9.27 3.24 -2.97
CA ASP A 251 -9.12 1.80 -3.23
C ASP A 251 -10.38 1.05 -2.81
N GLN A 252 -10.86 1.31 -1.59
CA GLN A 252 -12.07 0.68 -1.04
C GLN A 252 -13.33 1.07 -1.84
N ALA A 253 -13.47 2.35 -2.20
CA ALA A 253 -14.56 2.83 -3.03
C ALA A 253 -14.57 2.14 -4.41
N THR A 254 -13.38 1.95 -5.00
CA THR A 254 -13.24 1.25 -6.30
C THR A 254 -13.63 -0.20 -6.18
N VAL A 255 -13.10 -0.94 -5.21
CA VAL A 255 -13.44 -2.35 -5.00
C VAL A 255 -14.94 -2.55 -4.74
N ALA A 256 -15.52 -1.72 -3.85
CA ALA A 256 -16.95 -1.77 -3.56
C ALA A 256 -17.82 -1.52 -4.79
N THR A 257 -17.41 -0.59 -5.65
CA THR A 257 -18.12 -0.29 -6.89
C THR A 257 -18.00 -1.42 -7.91
N VAL A 258 -16.80 -1.97 -8.12
CA VAL A 258 -16.57 -3.05 -9.08
C VAL A 258 -17.35 -4.30 -8.68
N LYS A 259 -17.41 -4.65 -7.39
CA LYS A 259 -18.20 -5.79 -6.88
C LYS A 259 -19.72 -5.68 -7.12
N GLN A 260 -20.23 -4.47 -7.41
CA GLN A 260 -21.64 -4.25 -7.75
C GLN A 260 -21.92 -4.25 -9.25
N MET A 261 -20.88 -4.41 -10.08
CA MET A 261 -21.04 -4.42 -11.52
C MET A 261 -21.44 -5.80 -12.03
N HIS A 262 -22.20 -5.82 -13.12
CA HIS A 262 -22.52 -7.01 -13.87
C HIS A 262 -21.97 -6.88 -15.28
N PHE A 263 -21.54 -8.01 -15.86
CA PHE A 263 -20.90 -8.04 -17.17
C PHE A 263 -21.60 -9.02 -18.11
N PHE A 264 -21.58 -8.72 -19.39
CA PHE A 264 -21.65 -9.76 -20.40
C PHE A 264 -20.36 -10.58 -20.29
N PRO A 265 -20.41 -11.91 -20.13
CA PRO A 265 -19.22 -12.73 -19.93
C PRO A 265 -18.32 -12.72 -21.16
N ALA A 266 -17.06 -13.09 -20.95
CA ALA A 266 -16.16 -13.41 -22.06
C ALA A 266 -16.70 -14.61 -22.82
N LEU A 267 -16.51 -14.60 -24.15
CA LEU A 267 -16.78 -15.77 -24.99
C LEU A 267 -15.50 -16.22 -25.69
N LYS A 268 -15.28 -17.53 -25.74
CA LYS A 268 -14.23 -18.16 -26.53
C LYS A 268 -14.89 -19.18 -27.47
N ASN A 269 -14.82 -18.91 -28.78
CA ASN A 269 -15.51 -19.73 -29.80
C ASN A 269 -17.03 -19.91 -29.50
N GLY A 270 -17.67 -18.88 -28.99
CA GLY A 270 -19.11 -18.88 -28.65
C GLY A 270 -19.46 -19.43 -27.28
N THR A 271 -18.50 -20.02 -26.54
CA THR A 271 -18.72 -20.55 -25.19
C THR A 271 -18.34 -19.51 -24.15
N ALA A 272 -19.19 -19.28 -23.13
CA ALA A 272 -18.89 -18.40 -22.04
C ALA A 272 -17.80 -18.98 -21.14
N ILE A 273 -16.79 -18.15 -20.85
CA ILE A 273 -15.63 -18.52 -20.02
C ILE A 273 -15.39 -17.47 -18.93
N PRO A 274 -14.85 -17.85 -17.76
CA PRO A 274 -14.36 -16.87 -16.79
C PRO A 274 -13.12 -16.17 -17.33
N MET A 275 -12.99 -14.87 -17.03
CA MET A 275 -11.86 -14.07 -17.49
C MET A 275 -11.48 -13.01 -16.48
N ARG A 276 -10.17 -12.76 -16.29
CA ARG A 276 -9.66 -11.67 -15.46
C ARG A 276 -9.45 -10.44 -16.32
N VAL A 277 -10.03 -9.31 -15.91
CA VAL A 277 -9.95 -8.02 -16.61
C VAL A 277 -9.32 -6.96 -15.74
N LEU A 278 -8.57 -6.04 -16.35
CA LEU A 278 -8.03 -4.86 -15.69
C LEU A 278 -9.01 -3.68 -15.88
N LEU A 279 -9.44 -3.10 -14.76
CA LEU A 279 -10.30 -1.92 -14.74
C LEU A 279 -9.53 -0.75 -14.14
N ARG A 280 -9.54 0.39 -14.83
CA ARG A 280 -8.86 1.62 -14.41
C ARG A 280 -9.84 2.72 -14.08
N TYR A 281 -9.64 3.35 -12.92
CA TYR A 281 -10.41 4.50 -12.44
C TYR A 281 -9.47 5.66 -12.13
N ASN A 282 -9.65 6.76 -12.88
CA ASN A 282 -8.90 8.00 -12.65
C ASN A 282 -9.75 8.92 -11.78
N PHE A 283 -9.29 9.18 -10.58
CA PHE A 283 -9.92 10.12 -9.66
C PHE A 283 -9.33 11.50 -9.84
N ARG A 284 -10.22 12.46 -9.98
CA ARG A 284 -9.88 13.87 -10.01
C ARG A 284 -10.77 14.61 -9.02
N LYS A 285 -10.25 15.67 -8.46
CA LYS A 285 -11.00 16.53 -7.57
C LYS A 285 -12.29 16.99 -8.26
N PRO A 286 -13.46 16.82 -7.61
CA PRO A 286 -14.68 17.41 -8.09
C PRO A 286 -14.54 18.93 -8.22
N PRO A 287 -15.14 19.57 -9.24
CA PRO A 287 -15.20 21.03 -9.29
C PRO A 287 -15.84 21.53 -8.00
N LYS A 288 -15.32 22.64 -7.47
CA LYS A 288 -15.97 23.33 -6.35
C LYS A 288 -17.19 24.06 -6.91
N ASP A 289 -18.37 23.74 -6.41
CA ASP A 289 -19.59 24.49 -6.65
C ASP A 289 -19.50 25.90 -6.04
#